data_74a25ab608fe6a65e07c6c0958d08f2c
#
_entry.id   74a25ab608fe6a65e07c6c0958d08f2c
#
_cell.length_a   1.000
_cell.length_b   1.000
_cell.length_c   1.000
_cell.angle_alpha   90.00
_cell.angle_beta   90.00
_cell.angle_gamma   90.00
#
_symmetry.space_group_name_H-M   'P 1'
#
loop_
_entity.id
_entity.type
_entity.pdbx_description
1 polymer ?
#
loop_
_entity_poly.entity_id
_entity_poly.type
_entity_poly.pdbx_seq_one_letter_code
_entity_poly.pdbx_strand_id
1 'polypeptide(L)'
;MTLLPVNQLRKPIPLRVKLEACLLRLGFTIEQIRTPGAIHFDHSPPLGMRGQKVVAGKVVFDPDQHDPQHIYPMLAEPHRSKSSGGKATCADGDAHKIGKARRLSKSQAAFRAQLLAKAAGEPPPAPQKPKRKWPSRPMRRKNHVRTNPR
;
A
#
# COMPACT_ATOMS: atom_id res chain seq x y z
N MET A 1 41.50 -22.78 35.82
CA MET A 1 40.73 -21.61 35.34
C MET A 1 39.57 -21.43 36.30
N THR A 2 39.46 -20.31 36.97
CA THR A 2 38.35 -20.02 37.88
C THR A 2 37.20 -19.41 37.06
N LEU A 3 36.03 -20.07 37.06
CA LEU A 3 34.85 -19.57 36.36
C LEU A 3 34.29 -18.33 37.08
N LEU A 4 34.03 -17.27 36.35
CA LEU A 4 33.41 -16.06 36.89
C LEU A 4 31.92 -16.29 37.15
N PRO A 5 31.33 -15.71 38.20
CA PRO A 5 29.91 -15.80 38.46
C PRO A 5 29.07 -15.09 37.37
N VAL A 6 27.88 -15.63 37.05
CA VAL A 6 27.01 -15.20 35.93
C VAL A 6 26.64 -13.71 36.01
N ASN A 7 26.45 -13.17 37.22
CA ASN A 7 26.12 -11.75 37.42
C ASN A 7 27.22 -10.79 36.94
N GLN A 8 28.50 -11.21 36.99
CA GLN A 8 29.62 -10.42 36.48
C GLN A 8 29.78 -10.48 34.95
N LEU A 9 29.25 -11.55 34.31
CA LEU A 9 29.29 -11.74 32.86
C LEU A 9 28.05 -11.20 32.14
N ARG A 10 26.96 -10.97 32.88
CA ARG A 10 25.68 -10.56 32.29
C ARG A 10 25.73 -9.12 31.76
N LYS A 11 25.55 -8.98 30.47
CA LYS A 11 25.41 -7.69 29.78
C LYS A 11 23.98 -7.49 29.29
N PRO A 12 23.49 -6.24 29.17
CA PRO A 12 22.19 -5.96 28.56
C PRO A 12 22.20 -6.42 27.10
N ILE A 13 21.09 -7.03 26.66
CA ILE A 13 20.92 -7.50 25.28
C ILE A 13 20.76 -6.28 24.37
N PRO A 14 21.61 -6.10 23.33
CA PRO A 14 21.47 -5.00 22.39
C PRO A 14 20.12 -5.04 21.66
N LEU A 15 19.57 -3.87 21.31
CA LEU A 15 18.28 -3.75 20.59
C LEU A 15 18.26 -4.57 19.29
N ARG A 16 19.35 -4.53 18.53
CA ARG A 16 19.51 -5.34 17.31
C ARG A 16 19.28 -6.84 17.56
N VAL A 17 19.89 -7.40 18.60
CA VAL A 17 19.73 -8.82 18.94
C VAL A 17 18.28 -9.13 19.36
N LYS A 18 17.62 -8.22 20.07
CA LYS A 18 16.21 -8.36 20.43
C LYS A 18 15.33 -8.40 19.17
N LEU A 19 15.58 -7.50 18.20
CA LEU A 19 14.84 -7.45 16.94
C LEU A 19 15.09 -8.71 16.09
N GLU A 20 16.34 -9.17 15.97
CA GLU A 20 16.68 -10.44 15.30
C GLU A 20 15.91 -11.61 15.94
N ALA A 21 15.88 -11.68 17.27
CA ALA A 21 15.15 -12.74 17.99
C ALA A 21 13.63 -12.66 17.73
N CYS A 22 13.03 -11.47 17.68
CA CYS A 22 11.62 -11.29 17.33
C CYS A 22 11.32 -11.77 15.90
N LEU A 23 12.14 -11.38 14.92
CA LEU A 23 11.96 -11.78 13.52
C LEU A 23 12.10 -13.30 13.33
N LEU A 24 13.08 -13.93 14.03
CA LEU A 24 13.21 -15.38 14.04
C LEU A 24 11.96 -16.09 14.59
N ARG A 25 11.35 -15.55 15.65
CA ARG A 25 10.08 -16.08 16.20
C ARG A 25 8.90 -15.91 15.24
N LEU A 26 8.94 -14.92 14.36
CA LEU A 26 7.97 -14.72 13.29
C LEU A 26 8.25 -15.61 12.05
N GLY A 27 9.26 -16.48 12.10
CA GLY A 27 9.56 -17.44 11.04
C GLY A 27 10.52 -16.97 9.95
N PHE A 28 11.16 -15.80 10.11
CA PHE A 28 12.21 -15.37 9.19
C PHE A 28 13.52 -16.12 9.46
N THR A 29 14.28 -16.41 8.40
CA THR A 29 15.60 -17.03 8.55
C THR A 29 16.68 -15.99 8.86
N ILE A 30 17.80 -16.44 9.44
CA ILE A 30 18.97 -15.59 9.72
C ILE A 30 19.48 -14.91 8.43
N GLU A 31 19.49 -15.63 7.31
CA GLU A 31 19.93 -15.09 6.02
C GLU A 31 19.01 -13.95 5.55
N GLN A 32 17.70 -14.15 5.63
CA GLN A 32 16.72 -13.11 5.29
C GLN A 32 16.87 -11.87 6.18
N ILE A 33 17.10 -12.05 7.48
CA ILE A 33 17.24 -10.94 8.44
C ILE A 33 18.52 -10.13 8.16
N ARG A 34 19.61 -10.79 7.77
CA ARG A 34 20.90 -10.15 7.52
C ARG A 34 21.07 -9.63 6.10
N THR A 35 20.24 -10.07 5.16
CA THR A 35 20.27 -9.58 3.78
C THR A 35 19.59 -8.21 3.69
N PRO A 36 20.32 -7.14 3.31
CA PRO A 36 19.73 -5.82 3.16
C PRO A 36 18.58 -5.82 2.16
N GLY A 37 17.42 -5.27 2.56
CA GLY A 37 16.25 -5.16 1.70
C GLY A 37 15.46 -6.47 1.49
N ALA A 38 15.81 -7.58 2.15
CA ALA A 38 15.04 -8.81 2.08
C ALA A 38 13.74 -8.73 2.90
N ILE A 39 13.75 -7.97 4.00
CA ILE A 39 12.59 -7.75 4.84
C ILE A 39 12.18 -6.27 4.75
N HIS A 40 10.92 -6.05 4.45
CA HIS A 40 10.26 -4.74 4.45
C HIS A 40 9.29 -4.65 5.60
N PHE A 41 9.13 -3.46 6.17
CA PHE A 41 8.11 -3.17 7.17
C PHE A 41 6.97 -2.43 6.49
N ASP A 42 5.85 -3.10 6.37
CA ASP A 42 4.68 -2.62 5.64
C ASP A 42 3.61 -2.10 6.59
N HIS A 43 2.84 -1.12 6.14
CA HIS A 43 1.73 -0.54 6.89
C HIS A 43 0.41 -1.24 6.55
N SER A 44 -0.32 -1.66 7.58
CA SER A 44 -1.68 -2.21 7.41
C SER A 44 -2.66 -1.51 8.37
N PRO A 45 -3.62 -0.71 7.85
CA PRO A 45 -3.84 -0.38 6.45
C PRO A 45 -2.75 0.51 5.84
N PRO A 46 -2.60 0.51 4.49
CA PRO A 46 -1.63 1.36 3.80
C PRO A 46 -1.84 2.84 4.11
N LEU A 47 -0.76 3.63 4.22
CA LEU A 47 -0.84 5.06 4.58
C LEU A 47 -1.79 5.85 3.66
N GLY A 48 -1.83 5.52 2.38
CA GLY A 48 -2.73 6.20 1.42
C GLY A 48 -4.23 5.92 1.61
N MET A 49 -4.59 4.98 2.49
CA MET A 49 -5.97 4.65 2.87
C MET A 49 -6.32 5.07 4.29
N ARG A 50 -5.34 5.53 5.08
CA ARG A 50 -5.58 6.03 6.44
C ARG A 50 -6.23 7.40 6.41
N GLY A 51 -7.05 7.67 7.42
CA GLY A 51 -7.53 9.01 7.73
C GLY A 51 -6.38 9.94 8.12
N GLN A 52 -6.69 11.23 8.20
CA GLN A 52 -5.79 12.24 8.72
C GLN A 52 -6.51 13.03 9.80
N LYS A 53 -5.80 13.38 10.86
CA LYS A 53 -6.31 14.23 11.95
C LYS A 53 -5.28 15.31 12.28
N VAL A 54 -5.75 16.40 12.87
CA VAL A 54 -4.88 17.48 13.35
C VAL A 54 -4.64 17.29 14.84
N VAL A 55 -3.39 17.16 15.22
CA VAL A 55 -2.94 17.05 16.62
C VAL A 55 -1.88 18.11 16.88
N ALA A 56 -2.11 19.00 17.83
CA ALA A 56 -1.20 20.11 18.15
C ALA A 56 -0.78 20.93 16.92
N GLY A 57 -1.72 21.21 15.99
CA GLY A 57 -1.47 21.98 14.77
C GLY A 57 -0.74 21.24 13.66
N LYS A 58 -0.40 19.96 13.83
CA LYS A 58 0.23 19.10 12.81
C LYS A 58 -0.75 18.09 12.27
N VAL A 59 -0.71 17.88 10.96
CA VAL A 59 -1.50 16.82 10.32
C VAL A 59 -0.77 15.49 10.52
N VAL A 60 -1.46 14.51 11.10
CA VAL A 60 -0.95 13.15 11.36
C VAL A 60 -1.90 12.11 10.77
N PHE A 61 -1.39 10.92 10.51
CA PHE A 61 -2.24 9.79 10.08
C PHE A 61 -3.05 9.23 11.27
N ASP A 62 -4.20 8.65 10.94
CA ASP A 62 -5.05 7.93 11.88
C ASP A 62 -5.41 6.53 11.32
N PRO A 63 -4.87 5.45 11.88
CA PRO A 63 -3.88 5.37 12.97
C PRO A 63 -2.50 5.94 12.58
N ASP A 64 -1.68 6.27 13.62
CA ASP A 64 -0.35 6.86 13.42
C ASP A 64 0.55 5.99 12.53
N GLN A 65 1.42 6.65 11.74
CA GLN A 65 2.33 5.93 10.84
C GLN A 65 3.39 5.10 11.57
N HIS A 66 3.73 5.48 12.80
CA HIS A 66 4.73 4.78 13.63
C HIS A 66 4.11 3.87 14.68
N ASP A 67 2.78 3.64 14.62
CA ASP A 67 2.12 2.70 15.52
C ASP A 67 2.56 1.26 15.20
N PRO A 68 3.26 0.59 16.15
CA PRO A 68 3.79 -0.76 15.92
C PRO A 68 2.70 -1.82 15.69
N GLN A 69 1.46 -1.57 16.12
CA GLN A 69 0.33 -2.48 15.88
C GLN A 69 -0.07 -2.53 14.41
N HIS A 70 0.33 -1.52 13.64
CA HIS A 70 0.00 -1.36 12.24
C HIS A 70 1.21 -1.49 11.30
N ILE A 71 2.31 -2.06 11.79
CA ILE A 71 3.53 -2.30 11.02
C ILE A 71 3.84 -3.80 11.05
N TYR A 72 3.96 -4.41 9.87
CA TYR A 72 4.16 -5.84 9.72
C TYR A 72 5.44 -6.11 8.91
N PRO A 73 6.37 -6.93 9.45
CA PRO A 73 7.51 -7.38 8.68
C PRO A 73 7.07 -8.40 7.63
N MET A 74 7.55 -8.28 6.41
CA MET A 74 7.32 -9.23 5.33
C MET A 74 8.47 -9.25 4.35
N LEU A 75 8.60 -10.32 3.57
CA LEU A 75 9.62 -10.41 2.53
C LEU A 75 9.35 -9.41 1.40
N ALA A 76 10.41 -9.01 0.71
CA ALA A 76 10.36 -8.00 -0.36
C ALA A 76 9.41 -8.39 -1.50
N GLU A 77 9.36 -9.66 -1.89
CA GLU A 77 8.50 -10.13 -2.98
C GLU A 77 7.00 -10.06 -2.63
N PRO A 78 6.51 -10.64 -1.49
CA PRO A 78 5.14 -10.42 -1.03
C PRO A 78 4.79 -8.93 -0.85
N HIS A 79 5.71 -8.13 -0.31
CA HIS A 79 5.49 -6.69 -0.16
C HIS A 79 5.27 -6.01 -1.51
N ARG A 80 6.09 -6.34 -2.53
CA ARG A 80 5.94 -5.82 -3.89
C ARG A 80 4.60 -6.20 -4.50
N SER A 81 4.23 -7.48 -4.39
CA SER A 81 2.93 -7.99 -4.88
C SER A 81 1.75 -7.31 -4.19
N LYS A 82 1.82 -7.11 -2.87
CA LYS A 82 0.80 -6.38 -2.12
C LYS A 82 0.71 -4.91 -2.54
N SER A 83 1.85 -4.23 -2.72
CA SER A 83 1.87 -2.80 -3.04
C SER A 83 1.44 -2.51 -4.47
N SER A 84 1.98 -3.24 -5.45
CA SER A 84 1.81 -2.98 -6.89
C SER A 84 0.82 -3.90 -7.59
N GLY A 85 0.43 -5.00 -6.94
CA GLY A 85 -0.34 -6.08 -7.53
C GLY A 85 0.53 -7.19 -8.12
N GLY A 86 -0.09 -8.32 -8.46
CA GLY A 86 0.57 -9.48 -9.03
C GLY A 86 0.98 -9.31 -10.50
N LYS A 87 1.69 -10.30 -11.05
CA LYS A 87 2.12 -10.30 -12.47
C LYS A 87 0.94 -10.31 -13.46
N ALA A 88 -0.19 -10.92 -13.07
CA ALA A 88 -1.37 -11.03 -13.94
C ALA A 88 -2.24 -9.78 -13.91
N THR A 89 -2.34 -9.09 -12.77
CA THR A 89 -3.17 -7.88 -12.63
C THR A 89 -2.63 -7.01 -11.50
N CYS A 90 -2.71 -5.69 -11.70
CA CYS A 90 -2.43 -4.72 -10.65
C CYS A 90 -3.66 -4.38 -9.79
N ALA A 91 -4.84 -4.97 -10.10
CA ALA A 91 -6.11 -4.61 -9.46
C ALA A 91 -6.13 -4.89 -7.95
N ASP A 92 -5.39 -5.90 -7.51
CA ASP A 92 -5.32 -6.31 -6.11
C ASP A 92 -4.28 -5.56 -5.29
N GLY A 93 -3.42 -4.76 -5.97
CA GLY A 93 -2.39 -3.97 -5.31
C GLY A 93 -2.96 -2.77 -4.54
N ASP A 94 -2.30 -2.41 -3.44
CA ASP A 94 -2.69 -1.28 -2.61
C ASP A 94 -2.70 0.04 -3.37
N ALA A 95 -1.76 0.26 -4.29
CA ALA A 95 -1.71 1.43 -5.16
C ALA A 95 -2.99 1.58 -6.00
N HIS A 96 -3.52 0.47 -6.55
CA HIS A 96 -4.77 0.47 -7.30
C HIS A 96 -5.97 0.77 -6.40
N LYS A 97 -6.04 0.13 -5.23
CA LYS A 97 -7.11 0.34 -4.23
C LYS A 97 -7.15 1.78 -3.75
N ILE A 98 -6.00 2.37 -3.43
CA ILE A 98 -5.85 3.78 -3.05
C ILE A 98 -6.33 4.70 -4.18
N GLY A 99 -5.91 4.43 -5.41
CA GLY A 99 -6.34 5.21 -6.58
C GLY A 99 -7.85 5.12 -6.81
N LYS A 100 -8.46 3.94 -6.62
CA LYS A 100 -9.90 3.74 -6.69
C LYS A 100 -10.63 4.49 -5.59
N ALA A 101 -10.18 4.39 -4.33
CA ALA A 101 -10.78 5.09 -3.20
C ALA A 101 -10.77 6.61 -3.39
N ARG A 102 -9.64 7.18 -3.82
CA ARG A 102 -9.52 8.62 -4.12
C ARG A 102 -10.48 9.08 -5.22
N ARG A 103 -10.65 8.30 -6.29
CA ARG A 103 -11.59 8.61 -7.37
C ARG A 103 -13.03 8.59 -6.88
N LEU A 104 -13.41 7.59 -6.09
CA LEU A 104 -14.74 7.47 -5.51
C LEU A 104 -15.04 8.65 -4.56
N SER A 105 -14.11 8.96 -3.65
CA SER A 105 -14.24 10.10 -2.73
C SER A 105 -14.44 11.43 -3.48
N LYS A 106 -13.63 11.66 -4.53
CA LYS A 106 -13.79 12.86 -5.39
C LYS A 106 -15.14 12.89 -6.09
N SER A 107 -15.63 11.76 -6.60
CA SER A 107 -16.93 11.66 -7.26
C SER A 107 -18.07 11.92 -6.29
N GLN A 108 -17.99 11.36 -5.06
CA GLN A 108 -18.98 11.60 -4.01
C GLN A 108 -18.99 13.06 -3.56
N ALA A 109 -17.81 13.67 -3.39
CA ALA A 109 -17.73 15.10 -3.02
C ALA A 109 -18.35 15.99 -4.10
N ALA A 110 -18.08 15.72 -5.38
CA ALA A 110 -18.70 16.44 -6.49
C ALA A 110 -20.22 16.27 -6.52
N PHE A 111 -20.71 15.05 -6.31
CA PHE A 111 -22.15 14.79 -6.24
C PHE A 111 -22.82 15.52 -5.08
N ARG A 112 -22.22 15.49 -3.88
CA ARG A 112 -22.73 16.24 -2.73
C ARG A 112 -22.78 17.74 -2.99
N ALA A 113 -21.73 18.30 -3.61
CA ALA A 113 -21.70 19.71 -3.97
C ALA A 113 -22.82 20.08 -4.95
N GLN A 114 -23.11 19.22 -5.95
CA GLN A 114 -24.23 19.42 -6.87
C GLN A 114 -25.58 19.40 -6.17
N LEU A 115 -25.78 18.47 -5.21
CA LEU A 115 -27.03 18.41 -4.43
C LEU A 115 -27.23 19.65 -3.58
N LEU A 116 -26.17 20.14 -2.92
CA LEU A 116 -26.21 21.34 -2.09
C LEU A 116 -26.48 22.58 -2.94
N ALA A 117 -25.86 22.76 -4.08
CA ALA A 117 -26.08 23.85 -5.01
C ALA A 117 -27.55 23.84 -5.52
N LYS A 118 -28.05 22.65 -5.87
CA LYS A 118 -29.47 22.50 -6.28
C LYS A 118 -30.43 22.87 -5.15
N ALA A 119 -30.17 22.47 -3.91
CA ALA A 119 -30.97 22.80 -2.75
C ALA A 119 -30.94 24.32 -2.43
N ALA A 120 -29.81 24.99 -2.69
CA ALA A 120 -29.67 26.44 -2.53
C ALA A 120 -30.24 27.27 -3.70
N GLY A 121 -30.80 26.63 -4.74
CA GLY A 121 -31.27 27.33 -5.94
C GLY A 121 -30.16 27.88 -6.84
N GLU A 122 -28.90 27.49 -6.62
CA GLU A 122 -27.76 27.89 -7.41
C GLU A 122 -27.67 27.08 -8.70
N PRO A 123 -27.19 27.68 -9.81
CA PRO A 123 -26.93 26.91 -11.03
C PRO A 123 -25.91 25.79 -10.78
N PRO A 124 -26.11 24.60 -11.36
CA PRO A 124 -25.19 23.50 -11.16
C PRO A 124 -23.77 23.89 -11.63
N PRO A 125 -22.72 23.46 -10.94
CA PRO A 125 -21.36 23.72 -11.35
C PRO A 125 -21.12 23.23 -12.78
N ALA A 126 -20.42 24.05 -13.57
CA ALA A 126 -20.18 23.77 -15.00
C ALA A 126 -19.68 22.33 -15.22
N PRO A 127 -20.20 21.63 -16.24
CA PRO A 127 -19.79 20.26 -16.52
C PRO A 127 -18.28 20.19 -16.72
N GLN A 128 -17.62 19.30 -16.00
CA GLN A 128 -16.18 19.06 -16.19
C GLN A 128 -15.95 18.65 -17.65
N LYS A 129 -14.94 19.27 -18.29
CA LYS A 129 -14.57 18.95 -19.68
C LYS A 129 -14.59 17.44 -19.91
N PRO A 130 -15.22 16.97 -21.00
CA PRO A 130 -15.28 15.54 -21.27
C PRO A 130 -13.88 14.96 -21.28
N LYS A 131 -13.69 13.86 -20.55
CA LYS A 131 -12.42 13.12 -20.58
C LYS A 131 -12.08 12.83 -22.04
N ARG A 132 -10.82 13.07 -22.44
CA ARG A 132 -10.33 12.71 -23.78
C ARG A 132 -10.92 11.36 -24.18
N LYS A 133 -11.66 11.34 -25.28
CA LYS A 133 -12.10 10.08 -25.89
C LYS A 133 -10.84 9.23 -26.11
N TRP A 134 -10.86 8.01 -25.63
CA TRP A 134 -9.82 7.05 -25.99
C TRP A 134 -9.74 7.03 -27.50
N PRO A 135 -8.53 7.15 -28.11
CA PRO A 135 -8.40 6.93 -29.53
C PRO A 135 -8.93 5.51 -29.81
N SER A 136 -10.04 5.43 -30.50
CA SER A 136 -10.57 4.16 -30.98
C SER A 136 -9.56 3.61 -31.97
N ARG A 137 -8.58 2.84 -31.49
CA ARG A 137 -7.77 2.02 -32.38
C ARG A 137 -8.72 1.03 -33.03
N PRO A 138 -8.86 1.03 -34.36
CA PRO A 138 -9.64 0.00 -35.04
C PRO A 138 -9.05 -1.34 -34.61
N MET A 139 -9.88 -2.21 -34.07
CA MET A 139 -9.46 -3.60 -33.76
C MET A 139 -9.01 -4.20 -35.09
N ARG A 140 -7.70 -4.41 -35.23
CA ARG A 140 -7.13 -5.09 -36.40
C ARG A 140 -7.67 -6.52 -36.34
N ARG A 141 -8.70 -6.80 -37.18
CA ARG A 141 -9.16 -8.17 -37.40
C ARG A 141 -7.95 -8.98 -37.84
N LYS A 142 -7.51 -9.93 -37.03
CA LYS A 142 -6.57 -10.95 -37.50
C LYS A 142 -7.31 -11.79 -38.53
N ASN A 143 -7.02 -11.53 -39.81
CA ASN A 143 -7.46 -12.42 -40.90
C ASN A 143 -6.73 -13.75 -40.66
N HIS A 144 -7.40 -14.70 -40.05
CA HIS A 144 -6.99 -16.10 -40.11
C HIS A 144 -7.21 -16.59 -41.52
N VAL A 145 -6.17 -16.48 -42.35
CA VAL A 145 -6.10 -17.24 -43.58
C VAL A 145 -5.98 -18.71 -43.20
N ARG A 146 -7.08 -19.43 -43.22
CA ARG A 146 -7.07 -20.90 -43.21
C ARG A 146 -6.43 -21.34 -44.53
N THR A 147 -5.14 -21.66 -44.53
CA THR A 147 -4.54 -22.48 -45.56
C THR A 147 -4.95 -23.91 -45.33
N ASN A 148 -5.87 -24.42 -46.11
CA ASN A 148 -6.19 -25.83 -46.20
C ASN A 148 -5.05 -26.52 -46.96
N PRO A 149 -4.32 -27.48 -46.40
CA PRO A 149 -3.43 -28.32 -47.18
C PRO A 149 -4.26 -29.37 -47.91
N ARG A 150 -4.04 -29.44 -49.25
CA ARG A 150 -4.46 -30.58 -50.08
C ARG A 150 -3.53 -31.77 -49.81
#